data_577efa85753c213abbed72194a5a6f08
#
_entry.id   577efa85753c213abbed72194a5a6f08
#
_cell.length_a   1.000
_cell.length_b   1.000
_cell.length_c   1.000
_cell.angle_alpha   90.00
_cell.angle_beta   90.00
_cell.angle_gamma   90.00
#
_symmetry.space_group_name_H-M   'P 1'
#
loop_
_entity.id
_entity.type
_entity.pdbx_description
1 polymer ?
#
loop_
_entity_poly.entity_id
_entity_poly.type
_entity_poly.pdbx_seq_one_letter_code
_entity_poly.pdbx_strand_id
1 'polypeptide(L)'
;NQLLYFRTEANAEQVIALSNTRIDDLPKLIVNIDVWQKLNSIQQQGVGTIHLKQSQLMQMRKGQLNTGHRYIAACHDLVSALHAQAIGCDAILLSPVLPTATHTDALPMGWEQFELIAQKMHIPVFALGGMTQEHLVEAQQHYAYGIAGLRFL
;
A
#
# COMPACT_ATOMS: atom_id res chain seq x y z
N ASN A 1 6.17 -13.14 7.12
CA ASN A 1 5.68 -13.11 5.72
C ASN A 1 6.04 -11.75 5.12
N GLN A 2 7.08 -11.72 4.29
CA GLN A 2 7.41 -10.53 3.51
C GLN A 2 6.53 -10.53 2.25
N LEU A 3 5.83 -9.41 2.01
CA LEU A 3 5.17 -9.14 0.74
C LEU A 3 6.12 -8.29 -0.11
N LEU A 4 6.31 -8.64 -1.36
CA LEU A 4 7.07 -7.87 -2.32
C LEU A 4 6.16 -6.84 -2.98
N TYR A 5 6.45 -5.58 -2.76
CA TYR A 5 5.71 -4.47 -3.36
C TYR A 5 6.39 -4.00 -4.65
N PHE A 6 5.70 -4.19 -5.77
CA PHE A 6 6.06 -3.57 -7.03
C PHE A 6 5.35 -2.22 -7.17
N ARG A 7 6.02 -1.17 -6.70
CA ARG A 7 5.63 0.23 -6.95
C ARG A 7 6.05 0.64 -8.35
N THR A 8 5.49 0.08 -9.38
CA THR A 8 5.98 0.47 -10.69
C THR A 8 4.95 1.26 -11.47
N GLU A 9 5.32 2.49 -11.75
CA GLU A 9 5.00 3.13 -13.02
C GLU A 9 5.66 2.39 -14.21
N ALA A 10 6.73 1.66 -13.95
CA ALA A 10 7.38 0.79 -14.85
C ALA A 10 6.76 -0.60 -14.73
N ASN A 11 5.90 -0.98 -15.58
CA ASN A 11 6.06 -2.27 -16.20
C ASN A 11 5.05 -3.31 -15.77
N ALA A 12 3.86 -3.17 -16.34
CA ALA A 12 3.06 -4.34 -16.65
C ALA A 12 3.96 -5.44 -17.26
N GLU A 13 4.93 -5.09 -18.09
CA GLU A 13 5.92 -6.01 -18.69
C GLU A 13 6.74 -6.79 -17.66
N GLN A 14 7.20 -6.16 -16.58
CA GLN A 14 7.95 -6.87 -15.52
C GLN A 14 7.04 -7.81 -14.73
N VAL A 15 5.81 -7.41 -14.41
CA VAL A 15 4.84 -8.27 -13.74
C VAL A 15 4.44 -9.42 -14.68
N ILE A 16 4.27 -9.16 -15.97
CA ILE A 16 4.01 -10.17 -16.99
C ILE A 16 5.19 -11.15 -17.09
N ALA A 17 6.43 -10.67 -17.15
CA ALA A 17 7.61 -11.51 -17.18
C ALA A 17 7.73 -12.38 -15.93
N LEU A 18 7.49 -11.81 -14.73
CA LEU A 18 7.43 -12.57 -13.48
C LEU A 18 6.31 -13.61 -13.47
N SER A 19 5.13 -13.27 -13.98
CA SER A 19 4.01 -14.20 -14.05
C SER A 19 4.27 -15.40 -14.94
N ASN A 20 5.07 -15.22 -16.01
CA ASN A 20 5.44 -16.29 -16.93
C ASN A 20 6.53 -17.21 -16.37
N THR A 21 7.35 -16.72 -15.43
CA THR A 21 8.49 -17.46 -14.86
C THR A 21 8.28 -17.94 -13.44
N ARG A 22 7.41 -17.26 -12.67
CA ARG A 22 7.18 -17.50 -11.23
C ARG A 22 5.72 -17.26 -10.86
N ILE A 23 4.82 -18.00 -11.47
CA ILE A 23 3.36 -17.85 -11.22
C ILE A 23 2.98 -18.03 -9.75
N ASP A 24 3.71 -18.87 -9.02
CA ASP A 24 3.48 -19.14 -7.60
C ASP A 24 3.84 -17.94 -6.68
N ASP A 25 4.58 -16.96 -7.21
CA ASP A 25 4.93 -15.74 -6.46
C ASP A 25 3.91 -14.61 -6.66
N LEU A 26 3.01 -14.71 -7.64
CA LEU A 26 1.98 -13.68 -7.88
C LEU A 26 1.12 -13.34 -6.65
N PRO A 27 0.71 -14.32 -5.80
CA PRO A 27 -0.05 -14.02 -4.59
C PRO A 27 0.71 -13.17 -3.57
N LYS A 28 2.04 -13.11 -3.65
CA LYS A 28 2.91 -12.31 -2.78
C LYS A 28 3.13 -10.90 -3.29
N LEU A 29 2.68 -10.59 -4.51
CA LEU A 29 2.86 -9.27 -5.11
C LEU A 29 1.79 -8.31 -4.65
N ILE A 30 2.20 -7.07 -4.45
CA ILE A 30 1.33 -5.91 -4.39
C ILE A 30 1.53 -5.14 -5.69
N VAL A 31 0.49 -4.99 -6.48
CA VAL A 31 0.55 -4.40 -7.82
C VAL A 31 -0.36 -3.18 -7.89
N ASN A 32 0.13 -2.05 -8.42
CA ASN A 32 -0.72 -0.88 -8.62
C ASN A 32 -1.88 -1.19 -9.57
N ILE A 33 -3.04 -0.59 -9.34
CA ILE A 33 -4.25 -0.85 -10.11
C ILE A 33 -4.07 -0.61 -11.61
N ASP A 34 -3.32 0.42 -12.02
CA ASP A 34 -3.09 0.71 -13.46
C ASP A 34 -2.26 -0.41 -14.12
N VAL A 35 -1.33 -1.00 -13.38
CA VAL A 35 -0.55 -2.15 -13.85
C VAL A 35 -1.44 -3.39 -13.89
N TRP A 36 -2.23 -3.63 -12.83
CA TRP A 36 -3.14 -4.77 -12.75
C TRP A 36 -4.15 -4.79 -13.90
N GLN A 37 -4.70 -3.65 -14.29
CA GLN A 37 -5.64 -3.53 -15.41
C GLN A 37 -5.03 -3.90 -16.78
N LYS A 38 -3.71 -3.84 -16.91
CA LYS A 38 -2.99 -4.24 -18.15
C LYS A 38 -2.69 -5.73 -18.22
N LEU A 39 -2.90 -6.47 -17.14
CA LEU A 39 -2.68 -7.92 -17.08
C LEU A 39 -3.84 -8.67 -17.74
N ASN A 40 -3.57 -9.87 -18.27
CA ASN A 40 -4.63 -10.77 -18.72
C ASN A 40 -5.39 -11.37 -17.51
N SER A 41 -6.54 -12.00 -17.78
CA SER A 41 -7.43 -12.53 -16.74
C SER A 41 -6.77 -13.52 -15.79
N ILE A 42 -5.88 -14.39 -16.30
CA ILE A 42 -5.17 -15.40 -15.49
C ILE A 42 -4.18 -14.70 -14.55
N GLN A 43 -3.43 -13.75 -15.08
CA GLN A 43 -2.47 -12.96 -14.29
C GLN A 43 -3.17 -12.09 -13.24
N GLN A 44 -4.30 -11.46 -13.62
CA GLN A 44 -5.11 -10.68 -12.70
C GLN A 44 -5.58 -11.52 -11.51
N GLN A 45 -6.09 -12.73 -11.77
CA GLN A 45 -6.52 -13.65 -10.70
C GLN A 45 -5.36 -14.11 -9.80
N GLY A 46 -4.15 -14.20 -10.33
CA GLY A 46 -2.97 -14.60 -9.58
C GLY A 46 -2.46 -13.53 -8.60
N VAL A 47 -2.68 -12.24 -8.88
CA VAL A 47 -2.19 -11.15 -8.03
C VAL A 47 -2.91 -11.14 -6.69
N GLY A 48 -2.16 -11.18 -5.59
CA GLY A 48 -2.75 -11.26 -4.24
C GLY A 48 -3.29 -9.93 -3.73
N THR A 49 -2.64 -8.81 -4.07
CA THR A 49 -3.00 -7.50 -3.51
C THR A 49 -2.87 -6.38 -4.55
N ILE A 50 -3.91 -5.56 -4.64
CA ILE A 50 -3.95 -4.37 -5.51
C ILE A 50 -3.67 -3.13 -4.67
N HIS A 51 -2.76 -2.28 -5.15
CA HIS A 51 -2.42 -1.01 -4.54
C HIS A 51 -3.14 0.15 -5.23
N LEU A 52 -3.67 1.07 -4.42
CA LEU A 52 -4.25 2.33 -4.86
C LEU A 52 -3.37 3.48 -4.40
N LYS A 53 -2.94 4.34 -5.32
CA LYS A 53 -2.43 5.67 -4.96
C LYS A 53 -3.58 6.49 -4.38
N GLN A 54 -3.29 7.50 -3.56
CA GLN A 54 -4.36 8.37 -3.00
C GLN A 54 -5.25 8.98 -4.09
N SER A 55 -4.67 9.43 -5.20
CA SER A 55 -5.45 9.99 -6.32
C SER A 55 -6.41 8.98 -6.94
N GLN A 56 -6.03 7.71 -7.05
CA GLN A 56 -6.87 6.61 -7.53
C GLN A 56 -7.95 6.26 -6.49
N LEU A 57 -7.55 6.16 -5.22
CA LEU A 57 -8.45 5.91 -4.09
C LEU A 57 -9.59 6.93 -4.04
N MET A 58 -9.28 8.22 -4.14
CA MET A 58 -10.27 9.29 -4.02
C MET A 58 -11.27 9.36 -5.19
N GLN A 59 -10.99 8.68 -6.28
CA GLN A 59 -11.92 8.53 -7.42
C GLN A 59 -12.84 7.33 -7.28
N MET A 60 -12.52 6.38 -6.38
CA MET A 60 -13.29 5.15 -6.20
C MET A 60 -14.44 5.34 -5.22
N ARG A 61 -15.51 4.56 -5.42
CA ARG A 61 -16.69 4.53 -4.56
C ARG A 61 -16.89 3.14 -3.97
N LYS A 62 -17.66 3.07 -2.91
CA LYS A 62 -18.07 1.80 -2.30
C LYS A 62 -18.76 0.90 -3.35
N GLY A 63 -18.36 -0.37 -3.39
CA GLY A 63 -18.85 -1.36 -4.35
C GLY A 63 -18.06 -1.43 -5.67
N GLN A 64 -17.04 -0.61 -5.87
CA GLN A 64 -16.19 -0.65 -7.07
C GLN A 64 -14.93 -1.52 -6.91
N LEU A 65 -14.60 -1.92 -5.68
CA LEU A 65 -13.49 -2.85 -5.44
C LEU A 65 -13.89 -4.27 -5.85
N ASN A 66 -12.97 -4.95 -6.52
CA ASN A 66 -13.17 -6.33 -6.96
C ASN A 66 -13.10 -7.29 -5.76
N THR A 67 -14.11 -8.11 -5.55
CA THR A 67 -14.24 -8.97 -4.36
C THR A 67 -13.22 -10.11 -4.28
N GLY A 68 -12.53 -10.39 -5.39
CA GLY A 68 -11.52 -11.47 -5.45
C GLY A 68 -10.11 -11.06 -5.00
N HIS A 69 -9.88 -9.80 -4.65
CA HIS A 69 -8.55 -9.26 -4.32
C HIS A 69 -8.55 -8.49 -3.03
N ARG A 70 -7.38 -8.43 -2.39
CA ARG A 70 -7.11 -7.49 -1.29
C ARG A 70 -6.70 -6.15 -1.86
N TYR A 71 -7.09 -5.07 -1.17
CA TYR A 71 -6.74 -3.71 -1.54
C TYR A 71 -5.97 -3.02 -0.43
N ILE A 72 -4.85 -2.41 -0.78
CA ILE A 72 -4.09 -1.55 0.11
C ILE A 72 -3.97 -0.16 -0.51
N ALA A 73 -4.33 0.89 0.24
CA ALA A 73 -4.36 2.25 -0.27
C ALA A 73 -3.28 3.12 0.36
N ALA A 74 -2.59 3.93 -0.45
CA ALA A 74 -1.72 4.98 0.04
C ALA A 74 -2.57 6.18 0.49
N CYS A 75 -2.36 6.62 1.74
CA CYS A 75 -3.07 7.72 2.36
C CYS A 75 -2.06 8.72 2.96
N HIS A 76 -2.38 10.01 2.88
CA HIS A 76 -1.53 11.07 3.40
C HIS A 76 -2.22 11.92 4.49
N ASP A 77 -3.48 11.64 4.78
CA ASP A 77 -4.30 12.37 5.73
C ASP A 77 -5.46 11.51 6.25
N LEU A 78 -6.18 12.03 7.24
CA LEU A 78 -7.33 11.36 7.84
C LEU A 78 -8.48 11.16 6.85
N VAL A 79 -8.69 12.10 5.93
CA VAL A 79 -9.81 12.03 4.97
C VAL A 79 -9.62 10.84 4.03
N SER A 80 -8.44 10.71 3.44
CA SER A 80 -8.11 9.57 2.57
C SER A 80 -8.11 8.24 3.34
N ALA A 81 -7.63 8.22 4.58
CA ALA A 81 -7.63 7.03 5.42
C ALA A 81 -9.07 6.54 5.73
N LEU A 82 -9.96 7.45 6.14
CA LEU A 82 -11.37 7.13 6.38
C LEU A 82 -12.09 6.70 5.09
N HIS A 83 -11.77 7.34 3.97
CA HIS A 83 -12.34 6.96 2.68
C HIS A 83 -11.92 5.55 2.26
N ALA A 84 -10.64 5.20 2.40
CA ALA A 84 -10.14 3.85 2.12
C ALA A 84 -10.90 2.79 2.92
N GLN A 85 -11.08 3.02 4.23
CA GLN A 85 -11.85 2.14 5.08
C GLN A 85 -13.32 2.05 4.65
N ALA A 86 -13.94 3.18 4.33
CA ALA A 86 -15.36 3.25 3.96
C ALA A 86 -15.67 2.51 2.65
N ILE A 87 -14.76 2.51 1.67
CA ILE A 87 -14.95 1.78 0.42
C ILE A 87 -14.57 0.30 0.51
N GLY A 88 -13.92 -0.14 1.60
CA GLY A 88 -13.60 -1.54 1.87
C GLY A 88 -12.17 -1.96 1.53
N CYS A 89 -11.20 -1.05 1.61
CA CYS A 89 -9.78 -1.44 1.57
C CYS A 89 -9.44 -2.32 2.79
N ASP A 90 -8.54 -3.28 2.59
CA ASP A 90 -8.10 -4.22 3.63
C ASP A 90 -7.02 -3.64 4.54
N ALA A 91 -6.27 -2.65 4.06
CA ALA A 91 -5.24 -1.95 4.81
C ALA A 91 -4.92 -0.59 4.17
N ILE A 92 -4.18 0.25 4.90
CA ILE A 92 -3.63 1.49 4.38
C ILE A 92 -2.12 1.60 4.63
N LEU A 93 -1.44 2.31 3.71
CA LEU A 93 -0.08 2.80 3.87
C LEU A 93 -0.18 4.29 4.19
N LEU A 94 0.09 4.69 5.41
CA LEU A 94 0.03 6.08 5.85
C LEU A 94 1.42 6.71 5.79
N SER A 95 1.55 7.78 5.01
CA SER A 95 2.87 8.37 4.66
C SER A 95 2.80 9.87 4.32
N PRO A 96 3.94 10.59 4.35
CA PRO A 96 5.21 10.17 4.92
C PRO A 96 5.24 10.39 6.44
N VAL A 97 5.69 9.39 7.21
CA VAL A 97 5.81 9.55 8.67
C VAL A 97 7.07 10.30 9.04
N LEU A 98 8.22 9.90 8.48
CA LEU A 98 9.54 10.51 8.66
C LEU A 98 10.03 11.12 7.34
N PRO A 99 11.04 12.01 7.38
CA PRO A 99 11.64 12.56 6.17
C PRO A 99 12.12 11.45 5.23
N THR A 100 11.86 11.60 3.93
CA THR A 100 12.20 10.59 2.94
C THR A 100 12.87 11.22 1.72
N ALA A 101 13.90 10.58 1.20
CA ALA A 101 14.58 11.00 -0.02
C ALA A 101 13.72 10.83 -1.30
N THR A 102 12.64 10.06 -1.23
CA THR A 102 11.77 9.79 -2.38
C THR A 102 10.81 10.96 -2.67
N HIS A 103 10.44 11.72 -1.64
CA HIS A 103 9.54 12.87 -1.72
C HIS A 103 10.07 13.97 -0.81
N THR A 104 11.14 14.64 -1.25
CA THR A 104 11.84 15.68 -0.46
C THR A 104 10.97 16.88 -0.15
N ASP A 105 9.94 17.14 -0.96
CA ASP A 105 9.04 18.29 -0.82
C ASP A 105 7.82 17.99 0.07
N ALA A 106 7.60 16.73 0.44
CA ALA A 106 6.50 16.36 1.31
C ALA A 106 6.91 16.51 2.79
N LEU A 107 6.18 17.34 3.52
CA LEU A 107 6.37 17.47 4.97
C LEU A 107 5.97 16.15 5.65
N PRO A 108 6.86 15.55 6.47
CA PRO A 108 6.52 14.36 7.24
C PRO A 108 5.48 14.71 8.31
N MET A 109 4.54 13.80 8.54
CA MET A 109 3.49 14.02 9.54
C MET A 109 3.98 13.78 10.96
N GLY A 110 5.07 13.05 11.16
CA GLY A 110 5.56 12.63 12.46
C GLY A 110 4.68 11.58 13.14
N TRP A 111 5.20 11.03 14.24
CA TRP A 111 4.51 9.95 14.95
C TRP A 111 3.23 10.40 15.65
N GLU A 112 3.16 11.61 16.15
CA GLU A 112 1.96 12.11 16.83
C GLU A 112 0.76 12.16 15.88
N GLN A 113 0.93 12.74 14.70
CA GLN A 113 -0.14 12.82 13.70
C GLN A 113 -0.48 11.43 13.13
N PHE A 114 0.53 10.58 12.92
CA PHE A 114 0.32 9.20 12.52
C PHE A 114 -0.58 8.46 13.52
N GLU A 115 -0.25 8.54 14.81
CA GLU A 115 -1.01 7.90 15.88
C GLU A 115 -2.46 8.38 15.94
N LEU A 116 -2.69 9.70 15.85
CA LEU A 116 -4.04 10.28 15.84
C LEU A 116 -4.91 9.74 14.70
N ILE A 117 -4.31 9.42 13.56
CA ILE A 117 -5.02 8.82 12.42
C ILE A 117 -5.18 7.32 12.66
N ALA A 118 -4.11 6.62 13.02
CA ALA A 118 -4.09 5.17 13.18
C ALA A 118 -5.12 4.68 14.21
N GLN A 119 -5.27 5.40 15.34
CA GLN A 119 -6.26 5.07 16.38
C GLN A 119 -7.72 5.12 15.91
N LYS A 120 -8.02 5.85 14.83
CA LYS A 120 -9.37 5.95 14.26
C LYS A 120 -9.69 4.86 13.24
N MET A 121 -8.69 4.06 12.87
CA MET A 121 -8.84 3.01 11.87
C MET A 121 -9.24 1.68 12.50
N HIS A 122 -10.14 0.95 11.80
CA HIS A 122 -10.52 -0.42 12.10
C HIS A 122 -9.85 -1.43 11.16
N ILE A 123 -9.03 -0.94 10.22
CA ILE A 123 -8.22 -1.73 9.31
C ILE A 123 -6.73 -1.51 9.62
N PRO A 124 -5.85 -2.47 9.31
CA PRO A 124 -4.41 -2.33 9.53
C PRO A 124 -3.83 -1.08 8.88
N VAL A 125 -3.03 -0.34 9.66
CA VAL A 125 -2.29 0.85 9.22
C VAL A 125 -0.80 0.53 9.23
N PHE A 126 -0.15 0.67 8.08
CA PHE A 126 1.29 0.53 7.96
C PHE A 126 1.95 1.90 7.85
N ALA A 127 3.00 2.11 8.64
CA ALA A 127 3.80 3.33 8.55
C ALA A 127 4.74 3.26 7.34
N LEU A 128 4.75 4.31 6.52
CA LEU A 128 5.60 4.43 5.34
C LEU A 128 6.25 5.82 5.28
N GLY A 129 7.42 5.92 4.66
CA GLY A 129 8.21 7.15 4.53
C GLY A 129 9.30 7.23 5.58
N GLY A 130 10.55 7.15 5.14
CA GLY A 130 11.75 7.18 5.99
C GLY A 130 11.93 5.95 6.88
N MET A 131 11.13 4.89 6.71
CA MET A 131 11.17 3.69 7.55
C MET A 131 12.39 2.82 7.28
N THR A 132 12.97 2.32 8.38
CA THR A 132 13.93 1.20 8.42
C THR A 132 13.41 0.12 9.36
N GLN A 133 14.03 -1.05 9.38
CA GLN A 133 13.63 -2.14 10.28
C GLN A 133 13.68 -1.74 11.77
N GLU A 134 14.56 -0.83 12.13
CA GLU A 134 14.72 -0.33 13.50
C GLU A 134 13.49 0.43 13.99
N HIS A 135 12.72 1.04 13.08
CA HIS A 135 11.50 1.78 13.41
C HIS A 135 10.28 0.89 13.69
N LEU A 136 10.39 -0.44 13.53
CA LEU A 136 9.23 -1.33 13.70
C LEU A 136 8.62 -1.25 15.10
N VAL A 137 9.46 -1.27 16.14
CA VAL A 137 9.00 -1.22 17.54
C VAL A 137 8.34 0.13 17.85
N GLU A 138 8.97 1.23 17.42
CA GLU A 138 8.42 2.57 17.59
C GLU A 138 7.08 2.73 16.85
N ALA A 139 7.01 2.26 15.60
CA ALA A 139 5.77 2.28 14.81
C ALA A 139 4.63 1.55 15.52
N GLN A 140 4.91 0.38 16.10
CA GLN A 140 3.92 -0.40 16.84
C GLN A 140 3.45 0.30 18.12
N GLN A 141 4.33 1.06 18.79
CA GLN A 141 3.96 1.88 19.94
C GLN A 141 2.96 2.99 19.55
N HIS A 142 3.01 3.45 18.29
CA HIS A 142 2.09 4.43 17.70
C HIS A 142 0.93 3.80 16.91
N TYR A 143 0.52 2.56 17.24
CA TYR A 143 -0.61 1.83 16.64
C TYR A 143 -0.42 1.42 15.18
N ALA A 144 0.81 1.42 14.64
CA ALA A 144 1.04 0.79 13.35
C ALA A 144 0.94 -0.73 13.47
N TYR A 145 0.29 -1.36 12.50
CA TYR A 145 0.32 -2.82 12.35
C TYR A 145 1.72 -3.32 11.95
N GLY A 146 2.44 -2.48 11.21
CA GLY A 146 3.79 -2.74 10.75
C GLY A 146 4.35 -1.54 9.99
N ILE A 147 5.49 -1.74 9.37
CA ILE A 147 6.17 -0.74 8.55
C ILE A 147 6.26 -1.21 7.10
N ALA A 148 6.31 -0.24 6.18
CA ALA A 148 6.59 -0.47 4.78
C ALA A 148 7.75 0.43 4.32
N GLY A 149 8.57 -0.04 3.39
CA GLY A 149 9.70 0.73 2.90
C GLY A 149 10.32 0.13 1.65
N LEU A 150 11.02 0.96 0.89
CA LEU A 150 11.69 0.56 -0.35
C LEU A 150 13.12 0.02 -0.13
N ARG A 151 13.64 0.10 1.10
CA ARG A 151 15.05 -0.17 1.43
C ARG A 151 15.22 -1.25 2.50
N PHE A 152 14.30 -2.20 2.57
CA PHE A 152 14.43 -3.37 3.45
C PHE A 152 15.14 -4.56 2.79
N LEU A 153 15.60 -4.38 1.54
CA LEU A 153 16.30 -5.39 0.75
C LEU A 153 17.79 -5.07 0.71
#